data_e3cdd759bf0ac3736829de4845a4c130
#
_entry.id   e3cdd759bf0ac3736829de4845a4c130
#
_cell.length_a   1.000
_cell.length_b   1.000
_cell.length_c   1.000
_cell.angle_alpha   90.00
_cell.angle_beta   90.00
_cell.angle_gamma   90.00
#
_symmetry.space_group_name_H-M   'P 1'
#
loop_
_entity.id
_entity.type
_entity.pdbx_description
1 polymer ?
#
loop_
_entity_poly.entity_id
_entity_poly.type
_entity_poly.pdbx_seq_one_letter_code
_entity_poly.pdbx_strand_id
1 'polypeptide(L)'
;MCHDGPVDTAADISQVTDAARAAARVLANATTQVKNRGLEAIAAALIDRSDQILAANAEDVARGRAEQMSEGLLDRLALTPDRIRGIAEAVREIAGLPDPIGQVVRGMRTDIGLRVTQERVPLGVIGIIYEARPNVT
;
A
#
# COMPACT_ATOMS: atom_id res chain seq x y z
N MET A 1 15.55 12.98 26.55
CA MET A 1 14.30 13.33 27.27
C MET A 1 13.18 12.95 26.31
N CYS A 2 12.83 11.63 26.31
CA CYS A 2 11.78 11.10 25.46
C CYS A 2 10.42 11.53 25.98
N HIS A 3 9.61 12.09 25.12
CA HIS A 3 8.26 12.53 25.41
C HIS A 3 7.34 11.30 25.28
N ASP A 4 7.27 10.47 26.34
CA ASP A 4 6.27 9.42 26.51
C ASP A 4 4.96 10.03 27.02
N GLY A 5 4.28 10.76 26.16
CA GLY A 5 2.86 11.04 26.34
C GLY A 5 2.05 9.90 25.71
N PRO A 6 0.89 9.51 26.30
CA PRO A 6 0.02 8.55 25.64
C PRO A 6 -0.38 9.10 24.26
N VAL A 7 0.08 8.45 23.19
CA VAL A 7 -0.38 8.76 21.83
C VAL A 7 -1.86 8.43 21.83
N ASP A 8 -2.71 9.43 21.56
CA ASP A 8 -4.15 9.17 21.38
C ASP A 8 -4.34 8.44 20.04
N THR A 9 -4.11 7.13 20.10
CA THR A 9 -4.10 6.23 18.94
C THR A 9 -5.41 6.29 18.15
N ALA A 10 -6.51 6.61 18.82
CA ALA A 10 -7.82 6.72 18.15
C ALA A 10 -7.94 8.00 17.32
N ALA A 11 -7.44 9.13 17.82
CA ALA A 11 -7.41 10.40 17.07
C ALA A 11 -6.46 10.33 15.88
N ASP A 12 -5.32 9.67 16.02
CA ASP A 12 -4.32 9.47 14.97
C ASP A 12 -4.89 8.59 13.84
N ILE A 13 -5.52 7.46 14.15
CA ILE A 13 -6.19 6.60 13.17
C ILE A 13 -7.31 7.34 12.44
N SER A 14 -8.08 8.19 13.13
CA SER A 14 -9.15 8.98 12.52
C SER A 14 -8.59 9.93 11.47
N GLN A 15 -7.51 10.65 11.76
CA GLN A 15 -6.84 11.55 10.81
C GLN A 15 -6.32 10.81 9.58
N VAL A 16 -5.66 9.66 9.79
CA VAL A 16 -5.15 8.82 8.69
C VAL A 16 -6.29 8.32 7.79
N THR A 17 -7.39 7.85 8.38
CA THR A 17 -8.54 7.35 7.60
C THR A 17 -9.26 8.47 6.85
N ASP A 18 -9.36 9.67 7.40
CA ASP A 18 -9.97 10.81 6.71
C ASP A 18 -9.09 11.30 5.54
N ALA A 19 -7.78 11.34 5.73
CA ALA A 19 -6.84 11.63 4.65
C ALA A 19 -6.91 10.56 3.54
N ALA A 20 -6.97 9.28 3.90
CA ALA A 20 -7.11 8.18 2.96
C ALA A 20 -8.44 8.26 2.16
N ARG A 21 -9.56 8.61 2.82
CA ARG A 21 -10.84 8.82 2.14
C ARG A 21 -10.81 10.00 1.17
N ALA A 22 -10.13 11.09 1.54
CA ALA A 22 -9.94 12.23 0.64
C ALA A 22 -9.10 11.83 -0.59
N ALA A 23 -8.00 11.12 -0.39
CA ALA A 23 -7.16 10.62 -1.46
C ALA A 23 -7.89 9.60 -2.37
N ALA A 24 -8.69 8.70 -1.80
CA ALA A 24 -9.48 7.73 -2.55
C ALA A 24 -10.45 8.39 -3.54
N ARG A 25 -11.09 9.51 -3.16
CA ARG A 25 -11.96 10.28 -4.07
C ARG A 25 -11.22 10.85 -5.27
N VAL A 26 -9.97 11.28 -5.09
CA VAL A 26 -9.12 11.77 -6.17
C VAL A 26 -8.68 10.62 -7.08
N LEU A 27 -8.21 9.52 -6.48
CA LEU A 27 -7.75 8.35 -7.21
C LEU A 27 -8.85 7.63 -7.98
N ALA A 28 -10.10 7.67 -7.50
CA ALA A 28 -11.26 7.08 -8.18
C ALA A 28 -11.47 7.64 -9.60
N ASN A 29 -11.07 8.89 -9.84
CA ASN A 29 -11.19 9.58 -11.12
C ASN A 29 -9.85 9.69 -11.87
N ALA A 30 -8.78 9.12 -11.33
CA ALA A 30 -7.46 9.16 -11.96
C ALA A 30 -7.40 8.20 -13.15
N THR A 31 -6.76 8.65 -14.23
CA THR A 31 -6.50 7.77 -15.38
C THR A 31 -5.45 6.72 -15.03
N THR A 32 -5.46 5.58 -15.74
CA THR A 32 -4.44 4.53 -15.61
C THR A 32 -3.02 5.11 -15.72
N GLN A 33 -2.78 6.05 -16.63
CA GLN A 33 -1.48 6.70 -16.77
C GLN A 33 -1.05 7.46 -15.50
N VAL A 34 -1.98 8.14 -14.82
CA VAL A 34 -1.68 8.84 -13.55
C VAL A 34 -1.37 7.84 -12.45
N LYS A 35 -2.14 6.75 -12.33
CA LYS A 35 -1.91 5.68 -11.37
C LYS A 35 -0.54 5.03 -11.59
N ASN A 36 -0.20 4.67 -12.84
CA ASN A 36 1.08 4.04 -13.17
C ASN A 36 2.26 4.96 -12.89
N ARG A 37 2.16 6.28 -13.20
CA ARG A 37 3.21 7.24 -12.81
C ARG A 37 3.39 7.30 -11.30
N GLY A 38 2.31 7.20 -10.52
CA GLY A 38 2.38 7.12 -9.06
C GLY A 38 3.15 5.87 -8.59
N LEU A 39 2.85 4.71 -9.15
CA LEU A 39 3.54 3.45 -8.84
C LEU A 39 5.02 3.51 -9.22
N GLU A 40 5.36 4.04 -10.40
CA GLU A 40 6.76 4.23 -10.81
C GLU A 40 7.51 5.19 -9.87
N ALA A 41 6.87 6.27 -9.42
CA ALA A 41 7.46 7.20 -8.44
C ALA A 41 7.70 6.52 -7.08
N ILE A 42 6.79 5.64 -6.64
CA ILE A 42 6.96 4.84 -5.42
C ILE A 42 8.14 3.89 -5.58
N ALA A 43 8.21 3.14 -6.69
CA ALA A 43 9.31 2.22 -6.96
C ALA A 43 10.67 2.94 -7.00
N ALA A 44 10.74 4.11 -7.64
CA ALA A 44 11.95 4.93 -7.67
C ALA A 44 12.34 5.41 -6.27
N ALA A 45 11.37 5.92 -5.48
CA ALA A 45 11.62 6.41 -4.13
C ALA A 45 12.11 5.30 -3.17
N LEU A 46 11.66 4.06 -3.33
CA LEU A 46 12.14 2.91 -2.56
C LEU A 46 13.64 2.66 -2.81
N ILE A 47 14.08 2.76 -4.06
CA ILE A 47 15.48 2.60 -4.44
C ILE A 47 16.32 3.78 -3.96
N ASP A 48 15.88 5.00 -4.25
CA ASP A 48 16.61 6.23 -3.94
C ASP A 48 16.80 6.44 -2.43
N ARG A 49 15.85 5.96 -1.62
CA ARG A 49 15.88 6.06 -0.16
C ARG A 49 16.26 4.75 0.53
N SER A 50 16.81 3.80 -0.20
CA SER A 50 17.16 2.46 0.32
C SER A 50 18.01 2.53 1.60
N ASP A 51 19.03 3.40 1.64
CA ASP A 51 19.90 3.54 2.80
C ASP A 51 19.16 4.04 4.05
N GLN A 52 18.22 4.98 3.88
CA GLN A 52 17.39 5.48 4.98
C GLN A 52 16.45 4.40 5.50
N ILE A 53 15.84 3.62 4.59
CA ILE A 53 14.94 2.52 4.94
C ILE A 53 15.71 1.43 5.69
N LEU A 54 16.90 1.07 5.22
CA LEU A 54 17.75 0.07 5.85
C LEU A 54 18.23 0.51 7.25
N ALA A 55 18.58 1.78 7.42
CA ALA A 55 18.97 2.31 8.72
C ALA A 55 17.82 2.22 9.73
N ALA A 56 16.62 2.68 9.37
CA ALA A 56 15.43 2.57 10.23
C ALA A 56 15.06 1.11 10.53
N ASN A 57 15.15 0.22 9.53
CA ASN A 57 14.88 -1.21 9.72
C ASN A 57 15.88 -1.89 10.65
N ALA A 58 17.16 -1.47 10.62
CA ALA A 58 18.17 -2.00 11.56
C ALA A 58 17.81 -1.68 13.01
N GLU A 59 17.25 -0.50 13.29
CA GLU A 59 16.74 -0.14 14.63
C GLU A 59 15.55 -1.01 15.03
N ASP A 60 14.61 -1.27 14.11
CA ASP A 60 13.47 -2.14 14.35
C ASP A 60 13.89 -3.59 14.66
N VAL A 61 14.84 -4.13 13.90
CA VAL A 61 15.41 -5.46 14.13
C VAL A 61 16.13 -5.54 15.46
N ALA A 62 16.89 -4.48 15.85
CA ALA A 62 17.57 -4.42 17.14
C ALA A 62 16.56 -4.41 18.29
N ARG A 63 15.47 -3.65 18.17
CA ARG A 63 14.37 -3.62 19.15
C ARG A 63 13.69 -4.99 19.23
N GLY A 64 13.36 -5.62 18.12
CA GLY A 64 12.76 -6.95 18.09
C GLY A 64 13.65 -8.02 18.79
N ARG A 65 14.97 -7.95 18.62
CA ARG A 65 15.91 -8.81 19.35
C ARG A 65 15.88 -8.56 20.86
N ALA A 66 15.84 -7.29 21.27
CA ALA A 66 15.76 -6.93 22.70
C ALA A 66 14.45 -7.43 23.34
N GLU A 67 13.37 -7.47 22.60
CA GLU A 67 12.05 -7.99 22.97
C GLU A 67 11.92 -9.51 22.82
N GLN A 68 13.01 -10.22 22.53
CA GLN A 68 13.05 -11.68 22.37
C GLN A 68 12.15 -12.21 21.26
N MET A 69 11.97 -11.44 20.20
CA MET A 69 11.25 -11.89 18.99
C MET A 69 11.93 -13.15 18.42
N SER A 70 11.13 -14.12 17.95
CA SER A 70 11.67 -15.33 17.37
C SER A 70 12.50 -15.07 16.10
N GLU A 71 13.53 -15.89 15.83
CA GLU A 71 14.40 -15.75 14.65
C GLU A 71 13.60 -15.73 13.33
N GLY A 72 12.53 -16.52 13.22
CA GLY A 72 11.67 -16.53 12.05
C GLY A 72 10.90 -15.22 11.82
N LEU A 73 10.53 -14.52 12.88
CA LEU A 73 9.91 -13.20 12.80
C LEU A 73 10.96 -12.13 12.51
N LEU A 74 12.15 -12.23 13.10
CA LEU A 74 13.27 -11.32 12.84
C LEU A 74 13.71 -11.39 11.37
N ASP A 75 13.79 -12.59 10.78
CA ASP A 75 14.10 -12.73 9.35
C ASP A 75 13.03 -12.10 8.45
N ARG A 76 11.76 -12.22 8.83
CA ARG A 76 10.65 -11.57 8.11
C ARG A 76 10.65 -10.04 8.25
N LEU A 77 11.07 -9.53 9.41
CA LEU A 77 11.18 -8.10 9.67
C LEU A 77 12.38 -7.47 8.95
N ALA A 78 13.49 -8.20 8.85
CA ALA A 78 14.74 -7.69 8.31
C ALA A 78 14.62 -7.37 6.81
N LEU A 79 15.01 -6.17 6.42
CA LEU A 79 15.18 -5.75 5.03
C LEU A 79 16.64 -5.89 4.61
N THR A 80 16.83 -6.18 3.33
CA THR A 80 18.13 -6.14 2.66
C THR A 80 18.00 -5.29 1.39
N PRO A 81 19.11 -4.81 0.80
CA PRO A 81 19.05 -4.11 -0.49
C PRO A 81 18.32 -4.93 -1.57
N ASP A 82 18.49 -6.25 -1.58
CA ASP A 82 17.83 -7.15 -2.52
C ASP A 82 16.33 -7.24 -2.26
N ARG A 83 15.91 -7.30 -1.01
CA ARG A 83 14.49 -7.28 -0.63
C ARG A 83 13.82 -5.95 -1.04
N ILE A 84 14.49 -4.81 -0.85
CA ILE A 84 13.98 -3.51 -1.30
C ILE A 84 13.86 -3.45 -2.82
N ARG A 85 14.86 -3.95 -3.56
CA ARG A 85 14.78 -4.06 -5.03
C ARG A 85 13.60 -4.92 -5.47
N GLY A 86 13.42 -6.08 -4.85
CA GLY A 86 12.29 -6.97 -5.15
C GLY A 86 10.94 -6.31 -4.89
N ILE A 87 10.79 -5.50 -3.82
CA ILE A 87 9.58 -4.72 -3.57
C ILE A 87 9.36 -3.68 -4.68
N ALA A 88 10.40 -2.95 -5.08
CA ALA A 88 10.30 -1.96 -6.15
C ALA A 88 9.94 -2.59 -7.51
N GLU A 89 10.47 -3.76 -7.81
CA GLU A 89 10.13 -4.54 -9.00
C GLU A 89 8.67 -4.99 -8.97
N ALA A 90 8.19 -5.53 -7.84
CA ALA A 90 6.79 -5.92 -7.67
C ALA A 90 5.83 -4.73 -7.87
N VAL A 91 6.17 -3.53 -7.40
CA VAL A 91 5.39 -2.31 -7.65
C VAL A 91 5.34 -1.98 -9.15
N ARG A 92 6.46 -2.14 -9.90
CA ARG A 92 6.48 -1.95 -11.35
C ARG A 92 5.67 -3.00 -12.10
N GLU A 93 5.71 -4.26 -11.64
CA GLU A 93 4.85 -5.31 -12.20
C GLU A 93 3.37 -4.94 -12.08
N ILE A 94 2.95 -4.40 -10.92
CA ILE A 94 1.57 -3.91 -10.73
C ILE A 94 1.25 -2.77 -11.72
N ALA A 95 2.17 -1.85 -11.98
CA ALA A 95 2.00 -0.79 -12.96
C ALA A 95 1.80 -1.32 -14.40
N GLY A 96 2.34 -2.51 -14.70
CA GLY A 96 2.16 -3.20 -15.98
C GLY A 96 0.84 -3.95 -16.13
N LEU A 97 0.07 -4.14 -15.05
CA LEU A 97 -1.21 -4.84 -15.10
C LEU A 97 -2.30 -3.99 -15.78
N PRO A 98 -3.26 -4.61 -16.46
CA PRO A 98 -4.43 -3.91 -16.97
C PRO A 98 -5.24 -3.28 -15.83
N ASP A 99 -5.56 -1.99 -15.95
CA ASP A 99 -6.45 -1.33 -14.97
C ASP A 99 -7.87 -1.91 -15.11
N PRO A 100 -8.44 -2.50 -14.05
CA PRO A 100 -9.76 -3.12 -14.12
C PRO A 100 -10.91 -2.11 -14.05
N ILE A 101 -10.65 -0.85 -13.67
CA ILE A 101 -11.68 0.15 -13.44
C ILE A 101 -12.36 0.53 -14.76
N GLY A 102 -13.71 0.52 -14.76
CA GLY A 102 -14.53 0.81 -15.93
C GLY A 102 -14.73 -0.40 -16.88
N GLN A 103 -14.14 -1.56 -16.56
CA GLN A 103 -14.39 -2.76 -17.35
C GLN A 103 -15.83 -3.22 -17.17
N VAL A 104 -16.54 -3.43 -18.29
CA VAL A 104 -17.88 -4.03 -18.31
C VAL A 104 -17.75 -5.53 -18.12
N VAL A 105 -18.24 -6.03 -16.98
CA VAL A 105 -18.23 -7.46 -16.63
C VAL A 105 -19.43 -8.17 -17.27
N ARG A 106 -20.58 -7.50 -17.32
CA ARG A 106 -21.84 -8.03 -17.82
C ARG A 106 -22.71 -6.90 -18.39
N GLY A 107 -23.42 -7.19 -19.47
CA GLY A 107 -24.44 -6.30 -20.03
C GLY A 107 -25.68 -7.08 -20.42
N MET A 108 -26.85 -6.47 -20.29
CA MET A 108 -28.13 -7.01 -20.72
C MET A 108 -29.05 -5.89 -21.21
N ARG A 109 -30.03 -6.26 -22.05
CA ARG A 109 -31.14 -5.39 -22.42
C ARG A 109 -32.42 -5.99 -21.82
N THR A 110 -33.21 -5.16 -21.14
CA THR A 110 -34.50 -5.56 -20.57
C THR A 110 -35.58 -5.59 -21.66
N ASP A 111 -36.71 -6.22 -21.37
CA ASP A 111 -37.88 -6.31 -22.28
C ASP A 111 -38.47 -4.94 -22.61
N ILE A 112 -38.28 -3.96 -21.71
CA ILE A 112 -38.69 -2.56 -21.92
C ILE A 112 -37.62 -1.70 -22.61
N GLY A 113 -36.54 -2.33 -23.09
CA GLY A 113 -35.49 -1.66 -23.90
C GLY A 113 -34.37 -0.99 -23.09
N LEU A 114 -34.35 -1.05 -21.75
CA LEU A 114 -33.25 -0.51 -20.94
C LEU A 114 -31.97 -1.32 -21.16
N ARG A 115 -30.85 -0.62 -21.28
CA ARG A 115 -29.52 -1.21 -21.29
C ARG A 115 -28.95 -1.14 -19.88
N VAL A 116 -28.64 -2.29 -19.29
CA VAL A 116 -28.03 -2.41 -17.96
C VAL A 116 -26.62 -2.94 -18.14
N THR A 117 -25.62 -2.28 -17.54
CA THR A 117 -24.23 -2.73 -17.51
C THR A 117 -23.76 -2.87 -16.08
N GLN A 118 -22.97 -3.90 -15.82
CA GLN A 118 -22.23 -4.09 -14.58
C GLN A 118 -20.76 -3.76 -14.84
N GLU A 119 -20.26 -2.74 -14.17
CA GLU A 119 -18.90 -2.25 -14.36
C GLU A 119 -18.09 -2.39 -13.08
N ARG A 120 -16.77 -2.57 -13.21
CA ARG A 120 -15.84 -2.56 -12.10
C ARG A 120 -15.61 -1.14 -11.64
N VAL A 121 -15.71 -0.92 -10.31
CA VAL A 121 -15.50 0.38 -9.67
C VAL A 121 -14.38 0.28 -8.62
N PRO A 122 -13.75 1.41 -8.21
CA PRO A 122 -12.77 1.40 -7.14
C PRO A 122 -13.37 0.91 -5.83
N LEU A 123 -12.62 0.12 -5.06
CA LEU A 123 -13.02 -0.35 -3.72
C LEU A 123 -13.01 0.78 -2.67
N GLY A 124 -12.29 1.86 -2.94
CA GLY A 124 -12.09 2.93 -1.96
C GLY A 124 -10.88 2.67 -1.06
N VAL A 125 -11.04 2.92 0.24
CA VAL A 125 -9.99 2.70 1.24
C VAL A 125 -10.04 1.28 1.76
N ILE A 126 -8.89 0.62 1.80
CA ILE A 126 -8.72 -0.73 2.35
C ILE A 126 -7.81 -0.63 3.57
N GLY A 127 -8.23 -1.22 4.68
CA GLY A 127 -7.39 -1.41 5.87
C GLY A 127 -6.73 -2.78 5.81
N ILE A 128 -5.44 -2.84 6.08
CA ILE A 128 -4.66 -4.08 6.16
C ILE A 128 -4.05 -4.16 7.55
N ILE A 129 -4.24 -5.29 8.23
CA ILE A 129 -3.60 -5.60 9.51
C ILE A 129 -2.63 -6.74 9.27
N TYR A 130 -1.36 -6.52 9.55
CA TYR A 130 -0.30 -7.51 9.33
C TYR A 130 0.77 -7.41 10.41
N GLU A 131 1.60 -8.45 10.54
CA GLU A 131 2.65 -8.56 11.54
C GLU A 131 3.99 -8.88 10.86
N ALA A 132 5.05 -8.15 11.23
CA ALA A 132 6.44 -8.39 10.82
C ALA A 132 6.64 -8.72 9.31
N ARG A 133 5.96 -7.97 8.42
CA ARG A 133 6.03 -8.17 6.96
C ARG A 133 6.09 -6.83 6.23
N PRO A 134 7.27 -6.22 6.09
CA PRO A 134 7.40 -4.89 5.48
C PRO A 134 7.01 -4.83 3.99
N ASN A 135 6.89 -5.97 3.32
CA ASN A 135 6.52 -6.08 1.90
C ASN A 135 5.03 -6.37 1.64
N VAL A 136 4.17 -6.32 2.67
CA VAL A 136 2.72 -6.65 2.49
C VAL A 136 1.96 -5.49 1.85
N THR A 137 2.35 -4.26 2.12
CA THR A 137 1.71 -3.06 1.59
C THR A 137 2.06 -2.81 0.15
#